data_dcfa95d1085ff2ebba1927b529d3c33b
#
_entry.id   dcfa95d1085ff2ebba1927b529d3c33b
#
_cell.length_a   1.000
_cell.length_b   1.000
_cell.length_c   1.000
_cell.angle_alpha   90.00
_cell.angle_beta   90.00
_cell.angle_gamma   90.00
#
_symmetry.space_group_name_H-M   'P 1'
#
loop_
_entity.id
_entity.type
_entity.pdbx_description
1 polymer ?
#
loop_
_entity_poly.entity_id
_entity_poly.type
_entity_poly.pdbx_seq_one_letter_code
_entity_poly.pdbx_strand_id
1 'polypeptide(L)'
;MRFVFVHGGFHAAWCWEHTIAALEGLGHEGVAVDLPGHGARVDEESTLANRRDAIVSAIEPGDVLVGHSGGGFDATLAADAAADLVGHISYVAAALPREGRTYPEAMAMRDSEEGEFDADVGEMLGYLKFDDDGAMWFADFDGAWKYFYHDCDEATARWAFERLGPERFGDTTMTPVSVPAFWAADLPRSFIRCLQDQSMPQWLADTVTRRLGVEQLTIDTSHSPFLSRPRELAELLVHATTTTPTGPLVPD
;
A
#
# COMPACT_ATOMS: atom_id res chain seq x y z
N MET A 1 2.12 15.78 -13.88
CA MET A 1 2.51 14.36 -13.68
C MET A 1 1.23 13.55 -13.60
N ARG A 2 1.31 12.27 -13.93
CA ARG A 2 0.21 11.33 -13.77
C ARG A 2 0.56 10.34 -12.66
N PHE A 3 -0.39 10.08 -11.78
CA PHE A 3 -0.24 9.20 -10.62
C PHE A 3 -1.12 7.96 -10.81
N VAL A 4 -0.56 6.78 -10.60
CA VAL A 4 -1.28 5.49 -10.62
C VAL A 4 -1.35 4.97 -9.19
N PHE A 5 -2.55 4.82 -8.65
CA PHE A 5 -2.79 4.48 -7.27
C PHE A 5 -3.18 3.02 -7.09
N VAL A 6 -2.52 2.34 -6.16
CA VAL A 6 -2.77 0.95 -5.76
C VAL A 6 -3.23 0.94 -4.31
N HIS A 7 -4.45 0.47 -4.07
CA HIS A 7 -5.05 0.40 -2.74
C HIS A 7 -4.47 -0.73 -1.88
N GLY A 8 -4.61 -0.60 -0.57
CA GLY A 8 -4.31 -1.65 0.41
C GLY A 8 -5.46 -2.64 0.60
N GLY A 9 -5.29 -3.56 1.55
CA GLY A 9 -6.29 -4.58 1.87
C GLY A 9 -7.66 -4.00 2.21
N PHE A 10 -8.71 -4.73 1.90
CA PHE A 10 -10.13 -4.40 2.10
C PHE A 10 -10.65 -3.22 1.27
N HIS A 11 -9.78 -2.35 0.77
CA HIS A 11 -10.13 -1.16 -0.01
C HIS A 11 -10.28 -1.49 -1.51
N ALA A 12 -10.59 -0.47 -2.28
CA ALA A 12 -10.63 -0.50 -3.73
C ALA A 12 -10.30 0.92 -4.27
N ALA A 13 -10.34 1.11 -5.58
CA ALA A 13 -10.03 2.39 -6.22
C ALA A 13 -10.76 3.60 -5.62
N TRP A 14 -11.98 3.40 -5.09
CA TRP A 14 -12.80 4.45 -4.48
C TRP A 14 -12.09 5.23 -3.37
N CYS A 15 -11.17 4.60 -2.64
CA CYS A 15 -10.50 5.25 -1.51
C CYS A 15 -9.63 6.44 -1.94
N TRP A 16 -9.22 6.50 -3.19
CA TRP A 16 -8.35 7.53 -3.74
C TRP A 16 -9.10 8.74 -4.35
N GLU A 17 -10.43 8.69 -4.44
CA GLU A 17 -11.24 9.71 -5.14
C GLU A 17 -10.92 11.13 -4.67
N HIS A 18 -10.83 11.36 -3.36
CA HIS A 18 -10.54 12.69 -2.80
C HIS A 18 -9.09 13.14 -3.03
N THR A 19 -8.13 12.21 -2.99
CA THR A 19 -6.72 12.52 -3.28
C THR A 19 -6.53 12.84 -4.76
N ILE A 20 -7.19 12.10 -5.66
CA ILE A 20 -7.18 12.37 -7.10
C ILE A 20 -7.77 13.74 -7.39
N ALA A 21 -8.93 14.07 -6.84
CA ALA A 21 -9.53 15.39 -7.00
C ALA A 21 -8.61 16.53 -6.49
N ALA A 22 -7.88 16.30 -5.39
CA ALA A 22 -6.91 17.25 -4.88
C ALA A 22 -5.69 17.41 -5.83
N LEU A 23 -5.19 16.31 -6.41
CA LEU A 23 -4.11 16.34 -7.42
C LEU A 23 -4.53 17.07 -8.68
N GLU A 24 -5.76 16.86 -9.16
CA GLU A 24 -6.32 17.60 -10.29
C GLU A 24 -6.35 19.10 -10.03
N GLY A 25 -6.73 19.50 -8.81
CA GLY A 25 -6.67 20.88 -8.35
C GLY A 25 -5.25 21.48 -8.33
N LEU A 26 -4.22 20.64 -8.28
CA LEU A 26 -2.80 21.01 -8.38
C LEU A 26 -2.23 20.90 -9.81
N GLY A 27 -3.07 20.56 -10.82
CA GLY A 27 -2.66 20.42 -12.21
C GLY A 27 -1.99 19.08 -12.56
N HIS A 28 -2.30 18.03 -11.80
CA HIS A 28 -1.83 16.67 -12.04
C HIS A 28 -2.99 15.74 -12.38
N GLU A 29 -2.71 14.53 -12.85
CA GLU A 29 -3.69 13.51 -13.15
C GLU A 29 -3.57 12.33 -12.18
N GLY A 30 -4.67 11.66 -11.90
CA GLY A 30 -4.69 10.47 -11.05
C GLY A 30 -5.58 9.37 -11.62
N VAL A 31 -5.10 8.14 -11.56
CA VAL A 31 -5.85 6.92 -11.90
C VAL A 31 -5.72 5.93 -10.77
N ALA A 32 -6.82 5.43 -10.26
CA ALA A 32 -6.83 4.38 -9.26
C ALA A 32 -7.19 3.03 -9.87
N VAL A 33 -6.46 1.98 -9.50
CA VAL A 33 -6.66 0.62 -10.01
C VAL A 33 -7.48 -0.18 -8.99
N ASP A 34 -8.55 -0.82 -9.43
CA ASP A 34 -9.15 -1.91 -8.68
C ASP A 34 -8.32 -3.18 -8.92
N LEU A 35 -7.77 -3.73 -7.84
CA LEU A 35 -7.08 -5.01 -7.91
C LEU A 35 -8.10 -6.16 -8.10
N PRO A 36 -7.74 -7.25 -8.78
CA PRO A 36 -8.57 -8.46 -8.82
C PRO A 36 -9.00 -8.89 -7.41
N GLY A 37 -10.28 -9.22 -7.25
CA GLY A 37 -10.91 -9.50 -5.96
C GLY A 37 -11.44 -8.27 -5.22
N HIS A 38 -11.33 -7.05 -5.80
CA HIS A 38 -11.73 -5.80 -5.14
C HIS A 38 -12.53 -4.89 -6.09
N GLY A 39 -13.37 -4.03 -5.52
CA GLY A 39 -14.11 -3.00 -6.25
C GLY A 39 -14.91 -3.53 -7.42
N ALA A 40 -14.73 -2.95 -8.61
CA ALA A 40 -15.37 -3.39 -9.84
C ALA A 40 -14.88 -4.76 -10.32
N ARG A 41 -13.79 -5.28 -9.76
CA ARG A 41 -13.16 -6.56 -10.11
C ARG A 41 -13.31 -7.62 -9.00
N VAL A 42 -14.30 -7.46 -8.13
CA VAL A 42 -14.52 -8.32 -6.94
C VAL A 42 -14.70 -9.81 -7.28
N ASP A 43 -15.24 -10.12 -8.45
CA ASP A 43 -15.46 -11.49 -8.93
C ASP A 43 -14.26 -12.10 -9.67
N GLU A 44 -13.18 -11.32 -9.87
CA GLU A 44 -11.96 -11.82 -10.52
C GLU A 44 -11.06 -12.54 -9.51
N GLU A 45 -10.39 -13.59 -9.99
CA GLU A 45 -9.44 -14.33 -9.17
C GLU A 45 -8.25 -13.44 -8.76
N SER A 46 -8.00 -13.35 -7.46
CA SER A 46 -6.90 -12.59 -6.88
C SER A 46 -5.64 -13.46 -6.82
N THR A 47 -4.76 -13.31 -7.81
CA THR A 47 -3.42 -13.94 -7.83
C THR A 47 -2.33 -12.87 -7.95
N LEU A 48 -1.10 -13.20 -7.55
CA LEU A 48 0.07 -12.30 -7.72
C LEU A 48 0.20 -11.81 -9.16
N ALA A 49 0.02 -12.71 -10.13
CA ALA A 49 0.11 -12.37 -11.54
C ALA A 49 -1.00 -11.42 -11.98
N ASN A 50 -2.27 -11.73 -11.63
CA ASN A 50 -3.42 -10.91 -12.04
C ASN A 50 -3.37 -9.52 -11.40
N ARG A 51 -2.96 -9.42 -10.13
CA ARG A 51 -2.80 -8.13 -9.42
C ARG A 51 -1.70 -7.29 -10.06
N ARG A 52 -0.53 -7.87 -10.31
CA ARG A 52 0.57 -7.23 -11.04
C ARG A 52 0.12 -6.74 -12.42
N ASP A 53 -0.51 -7.60 -13.21
CA ASP A 53 -0.87 -7.29 -14.59
C ASP A 53 -1.96 -6.21 -14.67
N ALA A 54 -2.86 -6.16 -13.68
CA ALA A 54 -3.82 -5.08 -13.52
C ALA A 54 -3.14 -3.72 -13.36
N ILE A 55 -2.12 -3.64 -12.51
CA ILE A 55 -1.37 -2.40 -12.28
C ILE A 55 -0.55 -2.05 -13.53
N VAL A 56 0.20 -3.00 -14.08
CA VAL A 56 1.03 -2.78 -15.28
C VAL A 56 0.20 -2.25 -16.44
N SER A 57 -1.02 -2.75 -16.63
CA SER A 57 -1.92 -2.28 -17.69
C SER A 57 -2.38 -0.83 -17.54
N ALA A 58 -2.26 -0.26 -16.35
CA ALA A 58 -2.62 1.12 -16.06
C ALA A 58 -1.44 2.11 -16.13
N ILE A 59 -0.19 1.61 -16.15
CA ILE A 59 1.01 2.45 -16.13
C ILE A 59 1.31 2.96 -17.55
N GLU A 60 1.61 4.25 -17.64
CA GLU A 60 2.16 4.91 -18.83
C GLU A 60 3.61 5.38 -18.54
N PRO A 61 4.42 5.62 -19.60
CA PRO A 61 5.81 6.05 -19.43
C PRO A 61 5.96 7.33 -18.59
N GLY A 62 6.72 7.25 -17.50
CA GLY A 62 7.01 8.36 -16.60
C GLY A 62 6.00 8.56 -15.46
N ASP A 63 5.06 7.65 -15.29
CA ASP A 63 4.08 7.71 -14.21
C ASP A 63 4.70 7.61 -12.81
N VAL A 64 4.01 8.22 -11.87
CA VAL A 64 4.26 8.05 -10.43
C VAL A 64 3.36 6.92 -9.91
N LEU A 65 3.96 5.80 -9.57
CA LEU A 65 3.25 4.67 -8.99
C LEU A 65 3.14 4.84 -7.48
N VAL A 66 1.93 4.77 -6.93
CA VAL A 66 1.67 4.96 -5.50
C VAL A 66 1.04 3.71 -4.92
N GLY A 67 1.72 3.06 -3.97
CA GLY A 67 1.20 1.90 -3.25
C GLY A 67 0.88 2.23 -1.79
N HIS A 68 -0.31 1.86 -1.33
CA HIS A 68 -0.72 2.01 0.06
C HIS A 68 -0.79 0.64 0.75
N SER A 69 -0.27 0.53 1.98
CA SER A 69 -0.38 -0.68 2.80
C SER A 69 0.08 -1.93 2.03
N GLY A 70 -0.73 -2.99 1.97
CA GLY A 70 -0.47 -4.17 1.12
C GLY A 70 -0.27 -3.85 -0.36
N GLY A 71 -0.92 -2.79 -0.87
CA GLY A 71 -0.74 -2.35 -2.26
C GLY A 71 0.68 -1.88 -2.60
N GLY A 72 1.53 -1.58 -1.62
CA GLY A 72 2.96 -1.34 -1.88
C GLY A 72 3.71 -2.59 -2.32
N PHE A 73 3.32 -3.75 -1.80
CA PHE A 73 3.84 -5.04 -2.27
C PHE A 73 3.45 -5.28 -3.74
N ASP A 74 2.17 -5.09 -4.09
CA ASP A 74 1.67 -5.24 -5.45
C ASP A 74 2.29 -4.21 -6.42
N ALA A 75 2.43 -2.95 -5.97
CA ALA A 75 3.09 -1.90 -6.75
C ALA A 75 4.56 -2.24 -7.04
N THR A 76 5.27 -2.88 -6.09
CA THR A 76 6.65 -3.32 -6.31
C THR A 76 6.75 -4.44 -7.34
N LEU A 77 5.80 -5.41 -7.32
CA LEU A 77 5.72 -6.45 -8.35
C LEU A 77 5.45 -5.86 -9.75
N ALA A 78 4.61 -4.84 -9.82
CA ALA A 78 4.33 -4.13 -11.07
C ALA A 78 5.55 -3.32 -11.54
N ALA A 79 6.24 -2.64 -10.62
CA ALA A 79 7.47 -1.91 -10.92
C ALA A 79 8.62 -2.84 -11.36
N ASP A 80 8.69 -4.07 -10.84
CA ASP A 80 9.63 -5.09 -11.34
C ASP A 80 9.35 -5.48 -12.80
N ALA A 81 8.08 -5.65 -13.14
CA ALA A 81 7.65 -6.06 -14.47
C ALA A 81 7.71 -4.93 -15.52
N ALA A 82 7.67 -3.66 -15.09
CA ALA A 82 7.57 -2.48 -15.96
C ALA A 82 8.48 -1.33 -15.46
N ALA A 83 9.69 -1.64 -15.02
CA ALA A 83 10.60 -0.68 -14.39
C ALA A 83 10.95 0.52 -15.32
N ASP A 84 10.98 0.30 -16.62
CA ASP A 84 11.25 1.29 -17.65
C ASP A 84 10.09 2.29 -17.86
N LEU A 85 8.90 1.98 -17.38
CA LEU A 85 7.72 2.85 -17.46
C LEU A 85 7.55 3.72 -16.20
N VAL A 86 8.04 3.26 -15.04
CA VAL A 86 7.85 3.95 -13.75
C VAL A 86 8.83 5.11 -13.61
N GLY A 87 8.32 6.34 -13.52
CA GLY A 87 9.13 7.53 -13.29
C GLY A 87 9.50 7.73 -11.82
N HIS A 88 8.62 7.32 -10.90
CA HIS A 88 8.82 7.36 -9.44
C HIS A 88 7.90 6.35 -8.77
N ILE A 89 8.32 5.76 -7.65
CA ILE A 89 7.45 4.93 -6.81
C ILE A 89 7.35 5.52 -5.40
N SER A 90 6.11 5.76 -4.94
CA SER A 90 5.81 6.26 -3.59
C SER A 90 5.09 5.20 -2.76
N TYR A 91 5.58 4.97 -1.57
CA TYR A 91 5.00 4.07 -0.58
C TYR A 91 4.28 4.87 0.50
N VAL A 92 2.98 4.70 0.66
CA VAL A 92 2.18 5.37 1.70
C VAL A 92 1.80 4.34 2.76
N ALA A 93 2.43 4.40 3.94
CA ALA A 93 2.25 3.42 5.01
C ALA A 93 2.22 1.98 4.45
N ALA A 94 3.22 1.61 3.65
CA ALA A 94 3.10 0.48 2.74
C ALA A 94 4.19 -0.59 2.91
N ALA A 95 3.81 -1.82 2.59
CA ALA A 95 4.69 -2.98 2.59
C ALA A 95 5.68 -2.95 1.42
N LEU A 96 6.84 -3.56 1.65
CA LEU A 96 7.86 -3.80 0.63
C LEU A 96 8.19 -5.30 0.59
N PRO A 97 8.20 -5.96 -0.58
CA PRO A 97 8.61 -7.36 -0.68
C PRO A 97 10.01 -7.61 -0.11
N ARG A 98 10.23 -8.83 0.36
CA ARG A 98 11.56 -9.36 0.62
C ARG A 98 11.88 -10.45 -0.39
N GLU A 99 13.10 -10.47 -0.87
CA GLU A 99 13.51 -11.43 -1.92
C GLU A 99 13.36 -12.87 -1.43
N GLY A 100 12.64 -13.69 -2.20
CA GLY A 100 12.39 -15.09 -1.87
C GLY A 100 11.45 -15.32 -0.68
N ARG A 101 10.67 -14.31 -0.26
CA ARG A 101 9.71 -14.41 0.86
C ARG A 101 8.27 -14.21 0.39
N THR A 102 7.36 -14.81 1.14
CA THR A 102 5.92 -14.58 0.98
C THR A 102 5.50 -13.22 1.57
N TYR A 103 4.28 -12.77 1.25
CA TYR A 103 3.74 -11.53 1.81
C TYR A 103 3.70 -11.54 3.35
N PRO A 104 3.17 -12.57 4.05
CA PRO A 104 3.18 -12.60 5.50
C PRO A 104 4.59 -12.57 6.11
N GLU A 105 5.54 -13.27 5.49
CA GLU A 105 6.93 -13.24 5.95
C GLU A 105 7.54 -11.85 5.79
N ALA A 106 7.27 -11.14 4.69
CA ALA A 106 7.75 -9.78 4.47
C ALA A 106 7.19 -8.80 5.51
N MET A 107 5.93 -9.01 5.93
CA MET A 107 5.25 -8.17 6.94
C MET A 107 5.64 -8.48 8.38
N ALA A 108 6.03 -9.71 8.68
CA ALA A 108 6.28 -10.18 10.05
C ALA A 108 7.76 -10.18 10.46
N MET A 109 8.69 -10.10 9.51
CA MET A 109 10.12 -10.21 9.80
C MET A 109 10.68 -8.89 10.33
N ARG A 110 11.08 -8.90 11.60
CA ARG A 110 12.03 -7.91 12.13
C ARG A 110 13.44 -8.24 11.61
N ASP A 111 14.30 -7.24 11.51
CA ASP A 111 15.72 -7.41 11.15
C ASP A 111 16.57 -8.09 12.27
N SER A 112 15.95 -8.66 13.27
CA SER A 112 16.61 -9.50 14.28
C SER A 112 16.67 -10.94 13.78
N GLU A 113 17.77 -11.64 14.08
CA GLU A 113 18.01 -13.03 13.67
C GLU A 113 16.95 -14.06 14.16
N GLU A 114 16.05 -13.62 15.02
CA GLU A 114 14.93 -14.38 15.55
C GLU A 114 13.63 -13.73 15.03
N GLY A 115 13.11 -14.22 13.91
CA GLY A 115 11.85 -13.75 13.32
C GLY A 115 10.65 -13.98 14.25
N GLU A 116 10.49 -13.15 15.26
CA GLU A 116 9.31 -13.12 16.11
C GLU A 116 8.17 -12.42 15.38
N PHE A 117 7.05 -13.11 15.28
CA PHE A 117 5.78 -12.54 14.83
C PHE A 117 5.37 -11.44 15.82
N ASP A 118 5.14 -10.21 15.33
CA ASP A 118 4.79 -9.11 16.21
C ASP A 118 3.38 -9.32 16.81
N ALA A 119 3.30 -9.25 18.14
CA ALA A 119 2.04 -9.39 18.87
C ALA A 119 0.99 -8.32 18.47
N ASP A 120 1.44 -7.14 18.02
CA ASP A 120 0.55 -6.04 17.62
C ASP A 120 -0.19 -6.35 16.31
N VAL A 121 0.43 -7.06 15.37
CA VAL A 121 -0.25 -7.56 14.15
C VAL A 121 -1.32 -8.59 14.52
N GLY A 122 -1.06 -9.40 15.55
CA GLY A 122 -2.00 -10.40 16.06
C GLY A 122 -3.28 -9.79 16.66
N GLU A 123 -3.21 -8.61 17.25
CA GLU A 123 -4.39 -7.96 17.83
C GLU A 123 -5.42 -7.56 16.75
N MET A 124 -4.98 -7.04 15.60
CA MET A 124 -5.87 -6.69 14.50
C MET A 124 -6.66 -7.91 13.99
N LEU A 125 -6.04 -9.10 13.97
CA LEU A 125 -6.71 -10.34 13.56
C LEU A 125 -7.94 -10.66 14.42
N GLY A 126 -7.97 -10.22 15.68
CA GLY A 126 -9.12 -10.38 16.58
C GLY A 126 -10.38 -9.59 16.14
N TYR A 127 -10.23 -8.60 15.29
CA TYR A 127 -11.32 -7.80 14.71
C TYR A 127 -11.77 -8.28 13.34
N LEU A 128 -11.15 -9.34 12.81
CA LEU A 128 -11.47 -9.88 11.50
C LEU A 128 -12.37 -11.12 11.61
N LYS A 129 -13.21 -11.29 10.61
CA LYS A 129 -13.96 -12.52 10.33
C LYS A 129 -13.39 -13.19 9.10
N PHE A 130 -13.52 -14.50 9.05
CA PHE A 130 -13.08 -15.33 7.94
C PHE A 130 -14.24 -16.20 7.48
N ASP A 131 -14.35 -16.43 6.17
CA ASP A 131 -15.22 -17.45 5.61
C ASP A 131 -14.48 -18.78 5.38
N ASP A 132 -15.24 -19.78 4.92
CA ASP A 132 -14.70 -21.13 4.68
C ASP A 132 -13.70 -21.15 3.50
N ASP A 133 -13.72 -20.14 2.62
CA ASP A 133 -12.83 -19.98 1.47
C ASP A 133 -11.59 -19.11 1.79
N GLY A 134 -11.46 -18.68 3.04
CA GLY A 134 -10.31 -17.89 3.53
C GLY A 134 -10.36 -16.40 3.19
N ALA A 135 -11.49 -15.89 2.70
CA ALA A 135 -11.69 -14.45 2.62
C ALA A 135 -11.88 -13.87 4.02
N MET A 136 -11.35 -12.68 4.26
CA MET A 136 -11.47 -11.99 5.53
C MET A 136 -12.02 -10.58 5.37
N TRP A 137 -12.68 -10.07 6.40
CA TRP A 137 -13.18 -8.70 6.49
C TRP A 137 -13.29 -8.25 7.94
N PHE A 138 -13.39 -6.95 8.17
CA PHE A 138 -13.66 -6.43 9.50
C PHE A 138 -15.03 -6.91 10.02
N ALA A 139 -15.03 -7.42 11.23
CA ALA A 139 -16.24 -7.95 11.88
C ALA A 139 -17.30 -6.86 12.11
N ASP A 140 -16.83 -5.65 12.43
CA ASP A 140 -17.64 -4.50 12.77
C ASP A 140 -16.88 -3.19 12.49
N PHE A 141 -17.59 -2.09 12.71
CA PHE A 141 -17.07 -0.73 12.52
C PHE A 141 -15.93 -0.41 13.50
N ASP A 142 -15.99 -0.91 14.72
CA ASP A 142 -15.03 -0.52 15.77
C ASP A 142 -13.60 -0.97 15.42
N GLY A 143 -13.46 -2.15 14.84
CA GLY A 143 -12.17 -2.63 14.33
C GLY A 143 -11.63 -1.79 13.19
N ALA A 144 -12.46 -1.48 12.18
CA ALA A 144 -12.07 -0.63 11.07
C ALA A 144 -11.75 0.80 11.53
N TRP A 145 -12.56 1.33 12.46
CA TRP A 145 -12.30 2.63 13.09
C TRP A 145 -10.93 2.65 13.76
N LYS A 146 -10.65 1.70 14.65
CA LYS A 146 -9.41 1.63 15.42
C LYS A 146 -8.19 1.61 14.52
N TYR A 147 -8.17 0.74 13.51
CA TYR A 147 -6.96 0.49 12.73
C TYR A 147 -6.80 1.40 11.51
N PHE A 148 -7.92 1.88 10.92
CA PHE A 148 -7.84 2.58 9.65
C PHE A 148 -8.28 4.05 9.71
N TYR A 149 -9.28 4.40 10.56
CA TYR A 149 -10.05 5.64 10.38
C TYR A 149 -10.18 6.52 11.62
N HIS A 150 -9.49 6.24 12.72
CA HIS A 150 -9.72 6.90 14.01
C HIS A 150 -9.44 8.42 14.02
N ASP A 151 -8.79 8.96 13.00
CA ASP A 151 -8.57 10.40 12.81
C ASP A 151 -9.55 11.05 11.82
N CYS A 152 -10.45 10.25 11.21
CA CYS A 152 -11.55 10.76 10.39
C CYS A 152 -12.72 11.25 11.28
N ASP A 153 -13.60 12.07 10.73
CA ASP A 153 -14.92 12.22 11.32
C ASP A 153 -15.73 10.92 11.17
N GLU A 154 -16.68 10.69 12.09
CA GLU A 154 -17.43 9.42 12.13
C GLU A 154 -18.24 9.17 10.86
N ALA A 155 -18.77 10.19 10.20
CA ALA A 155 -19.55 10.04 8.98
C ALA A 155 -18.68 9.55 7.81
N THR A 156 -17.48 10.14 7.66
CA THR A 156 -16.49 9.69 6.67
C THR A 156 -16.02 8.27 6.94
N ALA A 157 -15.74 7.94 8.20
CA ALA A 157 -15.30 6.59 8.56
C ALA A 157 -16.38 5.53 8.32
N ARG A 158 -17.65 5.82 8.64
CA ARG A 158 -18.77 4.90 8.35
C ARG A 158 -19.01 4.74 6.86
N TRP A 159 -18.94 5.85 6.12
CA TRP A 159 -19.01 5.83 4.65
C TRP A 159 -17.92 4.91 4.04
N ALA A 160 -16.71 4.98 4.57
CA ALA A 160 -15.60 4.13 4.14
C ALA A 160 -15.81 2.66 4.55
N PHE A 161 -16.20 2.42 5.81
CA PHE A 161 -16.47 1.07 6.33
C PHE A 161 -17.52 0.32 5.49
N GLU A 162 -18.60 0.99 5.09
CA GLU A 162 -19.66 0.41 4.25
C GLU A 162 -19.18 0.02 2.84
N ARG A 163 -18.00 0.48 2.43
CA ARG A 163 -17.38 0.20 1.12
C ARG A 163 -16.22 -0.77 1.19
N LEU A 164 -15.80 -1.16 2.40
CA LEU A 164 -14.79 -2.20 2.54
C LEU A 164 -15.30 -3.50 1.95
N GLY A 165 -14.47 -4.15 1.16
CA GLY A 165 -14.73 -5.48 0.62
C GLY A 165 -13.99 -6.57 1.37
N PRO A 166 -14.24 -7.84 1.04
CA PRO A 166 -13.44 -8.93 1.54
C PRO A 166 -12.01 -8.86 0.99
N GLU A 167 -11.02 -9.16 1.83
CA GLU A 167 -9.65 -9.39 1.37
C GLU A 167 -9.46 -10.88 1.06
N ARG A 168 -8.99 -11.15 -0.15
CA ARG A 168 -8.66 -12.48 -0.63
C ARG A 168 -7.22 -12.49 -1.10
N PHE A 169 -6.35 -13.01 -0.30
CA PHE A 169 -4.92 -13.03 -0.64
C PHE A 169 -4.57 -14.00 -1.77
N GLY A 170 -5.46 -14.94 -2.10
CA GLY A 170 -5.19 -15.92 -3.13
C GLY A 170 -3.87 -16.67 -2.89
N ASP A 171 -2.99 -16.67 -3.89
CA ASP A 171 -1.66 -17.26 -3.78
C ASP A 171 -0.62 -16.34 -3.13
N THR A 172 -0.96 -15.07 -2.83
CA THR A 172 -0.02 -14.06 -2.30
C THR A 172 0.56 -14.44 -0.93
N THR A 173 -0.20 -15.17 -0.11
CA THR A 173 0.24 -15.59 1.22
C THR A 173 1.20 -16.79 1.20
N MET A 174 1.19 -17.57 0.13
CA MET A 174 1.91 -18.85 0.07
C MET A 174 3.05 -18.84 -0.95
N THR A 175 3.08 -17.87 -1.85
CA THR A 175 4.06 -17.82 -2.94
C THR A 175 5.17 -16.83 -2.59
N PRO A 176 6.42 -17.32 -2.44
CA PRO A 176 7.59 -16.43 -2.34
C PRO A 176 7.75 -15.60 -3.62
N VAL A 177 8.08 -14.32 -3.46
CA VAL A 177 8.26 -13.41 -4.60
C VAL A 177 9.71 -13.08 -4.84
N SER A 178 10.04 -12.78 -6.10
CA SER A 178 11.34 -12.28 -6.53
C SER A 178 11.11 -11.07 -7.43
N VAL A 179 11.79 -9.96 -7.15
CA VAL A 179 11.66 -8.68 -7.87
C VAL A 179 13.04 -8.11 -8.25
N PRO A 180 13.87 -8.91 -8.97
CA PRO A 180 15.26 -8.56 -9.25
C PRO A 180 15.41 -7.31 -10.13
N ALA A 181 14.48 -7.07 -11.06
CA ALA A 181 14.52 -5.90 -11.93
C ALA A 181 14.23 -4.62 -11.12
N PHE A 182 13.31 -4.66 -10.17
CA PHE A 182 13.06 -3.55 -9.25
C PHE A 182 14.33 -3.20 -8.43
N TRP A 183 14.99 -4.21 -7.83
CA TRP A 183 16.20 -3.96 -7.05
C TRP A 183 17.35 -3.38 -7.90
N ALA A 184 17.44 -3.76 -9.17
CA ALA A 184 18.48 -3.31 -10.10
C ALA A 184 18.18 -1.96 -10.74
N ALA A 185 16.92 -1.52 -10.80
CA ALA A 185 16.51 -0.35 -11.58
C ALA A 185 16.85 0.98 -10.92
N ASP A 186 17.18 1.01 -9.61
CA ASP A 186 17.46 2.23 -8.83
C ASP A 186 16.43 3.36 -9.07
N LEU A 187 15.15 3.00 -9.10
CA LEU A 187 14.06 3.93 -9.38
C LEU A 187 14.03 5.09 -8.35
N PRO A 188 13.69 6.31 -8.78
CA PRO A 188 13.29 7.37 -7.86
C PRO A 188 12.14 6.88 -6.98
N ARG A 189 12.27 7.09 -5.67
CA ARG A 189 11.35 6.49 -4.70
C ARG A 189 11.24 7.31 -3.43
N SER A 190 10.13 7.14 -2.73
CA SER A 190 9.84 7.82 -1.47
C SER A 190 8.97 6.96 -0.56
N PHE A 191 8.95 7.31 0.73
CA PHE A 191 8.09 6.70 1.72
C PHE A 191 7.38 7.78 2.53
N ILE A 192 6.06 7.67 2.65
CA ILE A 192 5.21 8.54 3.46
C ILE A 192 4.70 7.71 4.65
N ARG A 193 5.07 8.13 5.85
CA ARG A 193 4.64 7.53 7.10
C ARG A 193 3.44 8.25 7.67
N CYS A 194 2.41 7.51 8.06
CA CYS A 194 1.29 7.99 8.87
C CYS A 194 1.67 7.92 10.35
N LEU A 195 1.70 9.08 11.04
CA LEU A 195 2.25 9.16 12.40
C LEU A 195 1.36 8.52 13.47
N GLN A 196 0.05 8.40 13.20
CA GLN A 196 -0.93 7.80 14.11
C GLN A 196 -1.33 6.38 13.68
N ASP A 197 -0.59 5.77 12.76
CA ASP A 197 -0.91 4.46 12.18
C ASP A 197 -0.90 3.35 13.25
N GLN A 198 -2.02 2.64 13.37
CA GLN A 198 -2.17 1.47 14.24
C GLN A 198 -2.19 0.15 13.46
N SER A 199 -2.11 0.20 12.14
CA SER A 199 -2.11 -0.96 11.25
C SER A 199 -0.71 -1.36 10.80
N MET A 200 0.15 -0.36 10.55
CA MET A 200 1.56 -0.57 10.21
C MET A 200 2.43 -0.19 11.43
N PRO A 201 3.07 -1.17 12.09
CA PRO A 201 3.95 -0.89 13.23
C PRO A 201 5.12 0.02 12.82
N GLN A 202 5.58 0.86 13.76
CA GLN A 202 6.68 1.79 13.49
C GLN A 202 7.95 1.07 13.01
N TRP A 203 8.30 -0.05 13.62
CA TRP A 203 9.49 -0.81 13.24
C TRP A 203 9.45 -1.29 11.78
N LEU A 204 8.25 -1.62 11.26
CA LEU A 204 8.08 -2.03 9.86
C LEU A 204 8.27 -0.84 8.91
N ALA A 205 7.70 0.33 9.25
CA ALA A 205 7.94 1.56 8.49
C ALA A 205 9.44 1.92 8.47
N ASP A 206 10.13 1.81 9.60
CA ASP A 206 11.57 2.07 9.70
C ASP A 206 12.38 1.06 8.87
N THR A 207 12.00 -0.22 8.91
CA THR A 207 12.62 -1.28 8.08
C THR A 207 12.44 -1.02 6.60
N VAL A 208 11.21 -0.74 6.16
CA VAL A 208 10.91 -0.44 4.74
C VAL A 208 11.69 0.79 4.28
N THR A 209 11.69 1.87 5.07
CA THR A 209 12.39 3.11 4.74
C THR A 209 13.89 2.90 4.58
N ARG A 210 14.50 2.15 5.49
CA ARG A 210 15.92 1.79 5.42
C ARG A 210 16.24 0.96 4.17
N ARG A 211 15.39 -0.02 3.84
CA ARG A 211 15.56 -0.86 2.65
C ARG A 211 15.35 -0.09 1.35
N LEU A 212 14.47 0.89 1.36
CA LEU A 212 14.30 1.83 0.24
C LEU A 212 15.45 2.84 0.13
N GLY A 213 16.25 3.02 1.18
CA GLY A 213 17.32 4.02 1.22
C GLY A 213 16.78 5.45 1.10
N VAL A 214 15.69 5.77 1.79
CA VAL A 214 15.05 7.10 1.74
C VAL A 214 14.84 7.66 3.15
N GLU A 215 14.69 8.98 3.26
CA GLU A 215 14.15 9.60 4.47
C GLU A 215 12.63 9.52 4.47
N GLN A 216 12.04 9.36 5.67
CA GLN A 216 10.58 9.34 5.80
C GLN A 216 10.01 10.75 5.61
N LEU A 217 9.07 10.88 4.69
CA LEU A 217 8.10 11.96 4.73
C LEU A 217 6.98 11.56 5.69
N THR A 218 6.39 12.52 6.40
CA THR A 218 5.40 12.22 7.43
C THR A 218 4.11 12.99 7.23
N ILE A 219 3.00 12.34 7.57
CA ILE A 219 1.67 12.94 7.64
C ILE A 219 1.03 12.55 8.97
N ASP A 220 0.41 13.51 9.65
CA ASP A 220 -0.19 13.29 10.97
C ASP A 220 -1.62 12.74 10.84
N THR A 221 -1.71 11.46 10.50
CA THR A 221 -2.97 10.73 10.23
C THR A 221 -2.92 9.31 10.77
N SER A 222 -4.10 8.68 10.83
CA SER A 222 -4.26 7.23 10.92
C SER A 222 -3.75 6.54 9.65
N HIS A 223 -4.01 5.24 9.50
CA HIS A 223 -3.58 4.44 8.34
C HIS A 223 -4.12 4.91 6.98
N SER A 224 -5.18 5.74 6.94
CA SER A 224 -5.91 6.09 5.73
C SER A 224 -5.90 7.60 5.42
N PRO A 225 -4.71 8.19 5.12
CA PRO A 225 -4.56 9.63 4.89
C PRO A 225 -5.38 10.16 3.71
N PHE A 226 -5.71 9.29 2.76
CA PHE A 226 -6.54 9.62 1.60
C PHE A 226 -8.00 9.97 1.96
N LEU A 227 -8.44 9.62 3.17
CA LEU A 227 -9.77 9.99 3.68
C LEU A 227 -9.72 11.19 4.62
N SER A 228 -8.79 11.18 5.59
CA SER A 228 -8.74 12.21 6.62
C SER A 228 -8.07 13.51 6.14
N ARG A 229 -7.02 13.41 5.30
CA ARG A 229 -6.23 14.53 4.81
C ARG A 229 -5.84 14.41 3.33
N PRO A 230 -6.82 14.23 2.42
CA PRO A 230 -6.56 13.94 1.01
C PRO A 230 -5.76 15.03 0.30
N ARG A 231 -6.00 16.31 0.65
CA ARG A 231 -5.27 17.43 0.07
C ARG A 231 -3.81 17.48 0.53
N GLU A 232 -3.57 17.30 1.82
CA GLU A 232 -2.21 17.26 2.38
C GLU A 232 -1.43 16.08 1.80
N LEU A 233 -2.08 14.92 1.66
CA LEU A 233 -1.49 13.76 1.02
C LEU A 233 -1.14 14.06 -0.46
N ALA A 234 -2.01 14.71 -1.21
CA ALA A 234 -1.75 15.07 -2.60
C ALA A 234 -0.53 16.02 -2.73
N GLU A 235 -0.47 17.06 -1.89
CA GLU A 235 0.66 18.00 -1.83
C GLU A 235 1.96 17.26 -1.46
N LEU A 236 1.90 16.32 -0.50
CA LEU A 236 3.04 15.53 -0.06
C LEU A 236 3.51 14.53 -1.13
N LEU A 237 2.60 13.91 -1.88
CA LEU A 237 2.93 13.03 -3.01
C LEU A 237 3.65 13.81 -4.13
N VAL A 238 3.19 15.02 -4.45
CA VAL A 238 3.88 15.89 -5.41
C VAL A 238 5.27 16.26 -4.90
N HIS A 239 5.41 16.62 -3.62
CA HIS A 239 6.70 16.89 -3.01
C HIS A 239 7.62 15.66 -3.04
N ALA A 240 7.08 14.48 -2.76
CA ALA A 240 7.81 13.22 -2.72
C ALA A 240 8.56 12.94 -4.04
N THR A 241 7.99 13.32 -5.19
CA THR A 241 8.66 13.16 -6.50
C THR A 241 9.90 14.01 -6.67
N THR A 242 10.12 15.00 -5.80
CA THR A 242 11.29 15.87 -5.83
C THR A 242 12.38 15.45 -4.85
N THR A 243 12.11 14.48 -4.01
CA THR A 243 13.09 13.95 -3.05
C THR A 243 14.05 12.97 -3.74
N THR A 244 15.28 12.93 -3.24
CA THR A 244 16.30 12.01 -3.76
C THR A 244 16.55 10.92 -2.71
N PRO A 245 16.63 9.66 -3.11
CA PRO A 245 17.05 8.59 -2.21
C PRO A 245 18.42 8.89 -1.58
N THR A 246 18.57 8.54 -0.32
CA THR A 246 19.81 8.77 0.46
C THR A 246 20.73 7.56 0.46
N GLY A 247 20.25 6.43 -0.03
CA GLY A 247 20.99 5.17 -0.10
C GLY A 247 20.49 4.24 -1.20
N PRO A 248 21.14 3.10 -1.41
CA PRO A 248 20.72 2.11 -2.39
C PRO A 248 19.45 1.37 -1.93
N LEU A 249 18.79 0.70 -2.88
CA LEU A 249 17.80 -0.33 -2.59
C LEU A 249 18.48 -1.56 -1.95
N VAL A 250 17.84 -2.12 -0.92
CA VAL A 250 18.33 -3.30 -0.21
C VAL A 250 17.25 -4.39 -0.25
N PRO A 251 17.50 -5.55 -0.91
CA PRO A 251 16.52 -6.63 -1.03
C PRO A 251 16.13 -7.30 0.30
N ASP A 252 17.02 -7.25 1.31
CA ASP A 252 16.88 -7.77 2.67
C ASP A 252 17.50 -6.85 3.72
#